data_bc615efb46a9702886c19a162b899854
#
_entry.id   bc615efb46a9702886c19a162b899854
#
_cell.length_a   1.000
_cell.length_b   1.000
_cell.length_c   1.000
_cell.angle_alpha   90.00
_cell.angle_beta   90.00
_cell.angle_gamma   90.00
#
_symmetry.space_group_name_H-M   'P 1'
#
loop_
_entity.id
_entity.type
_entity.pdbx_description
1 polymer ?
#
loop_
_entity_poly.entity_id
_entity_poly.type
_entity_poly.pdbx_seq_one_letter_code
_entity_poly.pdbx_strand_id
1 'polypeptide(L)'
;LNRQKTLELGATLNPIRPLNIAISAYSGKEPAPLPTSANSGTRTSINATASFNINDAISVGGEVLNVTQDVPVGGGATNSVKYNGVAGYGSFMFTSKIRGALRVENFDDKDGFHFGTPGTKYREVTATGAYLAADSFEARVEARRDQGTNAVFRQYNGALSKSLMTIALQGLYKF
;
A
#
# COMPACT_ATOMS: atom_id res chain seq x y z
N LEU A 1 -5.80 -22.54 7.73
CA LEU A 1 -6.06 -22.25 6.31
C LEU A 1 -7.50 -21.74 6.18
N ASN A 2 -7.68 -20.52 5.62
CA ASN A 2 -9.01 -19.99 5.33
C ASN A 2 -9.61 -20.78 4.16
N ARG A 3 -10.77 -21.39 4.37
CA ARG A 3 -11.55 -22.11 3.33
C ARG A 3 -12.72 -21.28 2.79
N GLN A 4 -12.86 -20.05 3.27
CA GLN A 4 -13.94 -19.16 2.85
C GLN A 4 -13.60 -18.51 1.51
N LYS A 5 -14.64 -18.16 0.76
CA LYS A 5 -14.48 -17.48 -0.53
C LYS A 5 -14.56 -15.97 -0.36
N THR A 6 -13.75 -15.27 -1.12
CA THR A 6 -13.80 -13.81 -1.22
C THR A 6 -14.35 -13.44 -2.60
N LEU A 7 -15.32 -12.54 -2.64
CA LEU A 7 -15.79 -11.93 -3.86
C LEU A 7 -14.95 -10.70 -4.16
N GLU A 8 -14.44 -10.61 -5.38
CA GLU A 8 -13.72 -9.44 -5.88
C GLU A 8 -14.41 -8.92 -7.15
N LEU A 9 -14.57 -7.60 -7.21
CA LEU A 9 -15.10 -6.87 -8.36
C LEU A 9 -14.17 -5.71 -8.66
N GLY A 10 -13.90 -5.47 -9.93
CA GLY A 10 -13.06 -4.35 -10.35
C GLY A 10 -13.46 -3.81 -11.71
N ALA A 11 -13.14 -2.54 -11.94
CA ALA A 11 -13.33 -1.86 -13.21
C ALA A 11 -12.16 -0.93 -13.48
N THR A 12 -11.78 -0.84 -14.76
CA THR A 12 -10.80 0.14 -15.25
C THR A 12 -11.46 1.01 -16.29
N LEU A 13 -11.28 2.31 -16.13
CA LEU A 13 -11.85 3.36 -16.99
C LEU A 13 -10.71 4.19 -17.58
N ASN A 14 -10.80 4.46 -18.86
CA ASN A 14 -9.89 5.36 -19.59
C ASN A 14 -10.73 6.46 -20.27
N PRO A 15 -11.24 7.44 -19.50
CA PRO A 15 -12.17 8.45 -20.03
C PRO A 15 -11.53 9.34 -21.09
N ILE A 16 -10.23 9.57 -20.97
CA ILE A 16 -9.36 10.23 -21.97
C ILE A 16 -8.02 9.51 -22.02
N ARG A 17 -7.29 9.57 -23.14
CA ARG A 17 -6.02 8.84 -23.32
C ARG A 17 -5.00 8.94 -22.19
N PRO A 18 -4.72 10.15 -21.60
CA PRO A 18 -3.71 10.26 -20.55
C PRO A 18 -4.21 9.82 -19.16
N LEU A 19 -5.52 9.57 -18.96
CA LEU A 19 -6.11 9.25 -17.65
C LEU A 19 -6.55 7.78 -17.59
N ASN A 20 -6.00 7.06 -16.64
CA ASN A 20 -6.46 5.73 -16.24
C ASN A 20 -7.00 5.78 -14.81
N ILE A 21 -8.17 5.23 -14.57
CA ILE A 21 -8.80 5.08 -13.26
C ILE A 21 -9.12 3.60 -13.07
N ALA A 22 -8.66 3.01 -11.97
CA ALA A 22 -9.07 1.65 -11.60
C ALA A 22 -9.72 1.68 -10.22
N ILE A 23 -10.81 0.95 -10.08
CA ILE A 23 -11.53 0.77 -8.83
C ILE A 23 -11.69 -0.72 -8.61
N SER A 24 -11.37 -1.19 -7.41
CA SER A 24 -11.63 -2.56 -6.99
C SER A 24 -12.29 -2.59 -5.62
N ALA A 25 -13.15 -3.57 -5.43
CA ALA A 25 -13.79 -3.86 -4.16
C ALA A 25 -13.78 -5.36 -3.93
N TYR A 26 -13.50 -5.79 -2.70
CA TYR A 26 -13.66 -7.18 -2.32
C TYR A 26 -14.30 -7.31 -0.94
N SER A 27 -15.01 -8.41 -0.76
CA SER A 27 -15.64 -8.79 0.49
C SER A 27 -15.55 -10.30 0.69
N GLY A 28 -15.08 -10.71 1.85
CA GLY A 28 -14.93 -12.11 2.19
C GLY A 28 -14.62 -12.31 3.66
N LYS A 29 -14.71 -13.55 4.11
CA LYS A 29 -14.36 -13.89 5.48
C LYS A 29 -12.86 -14.12 5.59
N GLU A 30 -12.19 -13.30 6.39
CA GLU A 30 -10.76 -13.35 6.62
C GLU A 30 -10.45 -13.59 8.10
N PRO A 31 -9.35 -14.32 8.43
CA PRO A 31 -8.94 -14.51 9.81
C PRO A 31 -8.55 -13.14 10.41
N ALA A 32 -8.92 -12.93 11.66
CA ALA A 32 -8.43 -11.78 12.41
C ALA A 32 -6.94 -11.99 12.75
N PRO A 33 -6.11 -10.95 12.69
CA PRO A 33 -4.66 -11.06 12.90
C PRO A 33 -4.26 -11.31 14.36
N LEU A 34 -5.19 -11.20 15.30
CA LEU A 34 -4.92 -11.41 16.72
C LEU A 34 -5.03 -12.90 17.10
N PRO A 35 -4.10 -13.41 17.94
CA PRO A 35 -4.02 -14.83 18.28
C PRO A 35 -5.23 -15.37 19.07
N THR A 36 -6.17 -14.51 19.45
CA THR A 36 -7.30 -14.86 20.33
C THR A 36 -8.56 -15.28 19.59
N SER A 37 -8.65 -15.14 18.27
CA SER A 37 -9.85 -15.54 17.55
C SER A 37 -9.54 -16.56 16.46
N ALA A 38 -9.91 -17.81 16.72
CA ALA A 38 -10.06 -18.84 15.68
C ALA A 38 -11.18 -18.49 14.68
N ASN A 39 -11.86 -17.37 14.87
CA ASN A 39 -13.02 -16.94 14.11
C ASN A 39 -12.63 -15.93 13.04
N SER A 40 -13.08 -16.19 11.82
CA SER A 40 -12.98 -15.23 10.72
C SER A 40 -14.14 -14.25 10.77
N GLY A 41 -13.85 -12.97 10.52
CA GLY A 41 -14.85 -11.94 10.31
C GLY A 41 -14.87 -11.49 8.86
N THR A 42 -15.89 -10.75 8.46
CA THR A 42 -15.99 -10.21 7.11
C THR A 42 -15.02 -9.04 6.95
N ARG A 43 -14.14 -9.12 5.96
CA ARG A 43 -13.33 -7.99 5.50
C ARG A 43 -13.95 -7.43 4.23
N THR A 44 -14.18 -6.13 4.23
CA THR A 44 -14.57 -5.37 3.05
C THR A 44 -13.50 -4.33 2.75
N SER A 45 -13.08 -4.28 1.49
CA SER A 45 -12.08 -3.32 1.02
C SER A 45 -12.56 -2.65 -0.24
N ILE A 46 -12.29 -1.35 -0.33
CA ILE A 46 -12.43 -0.55 -1.55
C ILE A 46 -11.10 0.14 -1.79
N ASN A 47 -10.57 -0.07 -2.99
CA ASN A 47 -9.36 0.61 -3.48
C ASN A 47 -9.71 1.35 -4.77
N ALA A 48 -9.22 2.58 -4.89
CA ALA A 48 -9.29 3.34 -6.12
C ALA A 48 -7.93 3.95 -6.43
N THR A 49 -7.49 3.79 -7.67
CA THR A 49 -6.25 4.39 -8.18
C THR A 49 -6.57 5.26 -9.38
N ALA A 50 -5.82 6.34 -9.53
CA ALA A 50 -5.84 7.16 -10.74
C ALA A 50 -4.41 7.45 -11.18
N SER A 51 -4.15 7.39 -12.47
CA SER A 51 -2.87 7.82 -13.06
C SER A 51 -3.10 8.70 -14.27
N PHE A 52 -2.26 9.72 -14.41
CA PHE A 52 -2.34 10.68 -15.48
C PHE A 52 -0.95 10.93 -16.08
N ASN A 53 -0.81 10.69 -17.38
CA ASN A 53 0.40 11.00 -18.12
C ASN A 53 0.32 12.45 -18.62
N ILE A 54 1.05 13.36 -17.96
CA ILE A 54 1.08 14.78 -18.35
C ILE A 54 1.71 14.93 -19.74
N ASN A 55 2.78 14.16 -19.98
CA ASN A 55 3.46 14.00 -21.27
C ASN A 55 4.30 12.71 -21.25
N ASP A 56 5.12 12.46 -22.25
CA ASP A 56 5.95 11.26 -22.37
C ASP A 56 7.02 11.14 -21.27
N ALA A 57 7.37 12.25 -20.62
CA ALA A 57 8.38 12.27 -19.55
C ALA A 57 7.79 12.29 -18.16
N ILE A 58 6.57 12.79 -17.95
CA ILE A 58 5.98 13.04 -16.63
C ILE A 58 4.69 12.28 -16.46
N SER A 59 4.61 11.46 -15.42
CA SER A 59 3.35 10.86 -14.97
C SER A 59 3.13 11.13 -13.49
N VAL A 60 1.87 11.28 -13.11
CA VAL A 60 1.42 11.43 -11.73
C VAL A 60 0.29 10.45 -11.44
N GLY A 61 0.09 10.11 -10.19
CA GLY A 61 -0.98 9.22 -9.79
C GLY A 61 -1.31 9.35 -8.32
N GLY A 62 -2.41 8.73 -7.94
CA GLY A 62 -2.86 8.66 -6.55
C GLY A 62 -3.64 7.39 -6.31
N GLU A 63 -3.72 7.02 -5.05
CA GLU A 63 -4.43 5.85 -4.56
C GLU A 63 -5.13 6.17 -3.26
N VAL A 64 -6.33 5.63 -3.10
CA VAL A 64 -7.07 5.62 -1.84
C VAL A 64 -7.51 4.20 -1.53
N LEU A 65 -7.32 3.81 -0.26
CA LEU A 65 -7.70 2.51 0.27
C LEU A 65 -8.56 2.70 1.51
N ASN A 66 -9.72 2.02 1.56
CA ASN A 66 -10.53 1.89 2.77
C ASN A 66 -10.78 0.43 3.06
N VAL A 67 -10.55 0.01 4.31
CA VAL A 67 -10.81 -1.36 4.75
C VAL A 67 -11.57 -1.34 6.06
N THR A 68 -12.56 -2.22 6.13
CA THR A 68 -13.30 -2.55 7.35
C THR A 68 -13.20 -4.06 7.57
N GLN A 69 -12.87 -4.47 8.78
CA GLN A 69 -12.78 -5.88 9.17
C GLN A 69 -13.64 -6.11 10.41
N ASP A 70 -14.53 -7.05 10.33
CA ASP A 70 -15.27 -7.53 11.50
C ASP A 70 -14.38 -8.47 12.30
N VAL A 71 -14.28 -8.23 13.60
CA VAL A 71 -13.51 -9.04 14.55
C VAL A 71 -14.46 -9.60 15.59
N PRO A 72 -14.70 -10.93 15.62
CA PRO A 72 -15.52 -11.53 16.65
C PRO A 72 -14.89 -11.38 18.04
N VAL A 73 -15.66 -10.90 19.03
CA VAL A 73 -15.16 -10.59 20.39
C VAL A 73 -15.73 -11.49 21.49
N GLY A 74 -16.36 -12.59 21.12
CA GLY A 74 -17.00 -13.53 22.06
C GLY A 74 -18.48 -13.19 22.31
N GLY A 75 -19.24 -14.15 22.86
CA GLY A 75 -20.67 -14.01 23.11
C GLY A 75 -21.53 -13.72 21.86
N GLY A 76 -21.01 -13.97 20.65
CA GLY A 76 -21.69 -13.68 19.39
C GLY A 76 -21.60 -12.21 18.95
N ALA A 77 -20.92 -11.35 19.71
CA ALA A 77 -20.70 -9.95 19.35
C ALA A 77 -19.54 -9.80 18.35
N THR A 78 -19.60 -8.73 17.55
CA THR A 78 -18.57 -8.39 16.56
C THR A 78 -18.19 -6.93 16.69
N ASN A 79 -16.89 -6.64 16.79
CA ASN A 79 -16.36 -5.30 16.63
C ASN A 79 -15.87 -5.09 15.20
N SER A 80 -16.10 -3.91 14.66
CA SER A 80 -15.60 -3.54 13.34
C SER A 80 -14.36 -2.66 13.51
N VAL A 81 -13.23 -3.11 12.96
CA VAL A 81 -11.97 -2.34 12.94
C VAL A 81 -11.74 -1.78 11.55
N LYS A 82 -11.15 -0.59 11.50
CA LYS A 82 -10.98 0.19 10.27
C LYS A 82 -9.55 0.68 10.12
N TYR A 83 -9.10 0.67 8.88
CA TYR A 83 -7.90 1.36 8.46
C TYR A 83 -8.06 1.93 7.06
N ASN A 84 -7.33 2.98 6.76
CA ASN A 84 -7.35 3.62 5.46
C ASN A 84 -5.96 4.11 5.09
N GLY A 85 -5.75 4.27 3.79
CA GLY A 85 -4.52 4.78 3.22
C GLY A 85 -4.80 5.73 2.06
N VAL A 86 -3.90 6.68 1.88
CA VAL A 86 -3.82 7.53 0.70
C VAL A 86 -2.38 7.62 0.26
N ALA A 87 -2.12 7.47 -1.04
CA ALA A 87 -0.80 7.60 -1.61
C ALA A 87 -0.81 8.51 -2.84
N GLY A 88 0.29 9.22 -3.05
CA GLY A 88 0.55 10.01 -4.24
C GLY A 88 1.85 9.55 -4.89
N TYR A 89 1.88 9.57 -6.22
CA TYR A 89 3.00 9.11 -7.03
C TYR A 89 3.37 10.16 -8.06
N GLY A 90 4.65 10.27 -8.34
CA GLY A 90 5.16 11.05 -9.46
C GLY A 90 6.36 10.36 -10.07
N SER A 91 6.47 10.35 -11.40
CA SER A 91 7.67 9.88 -12.08
C SER A 91 8.09 10.85 -13.18
N PHE A 92 9.39 10.92 -13.42
CA PHE A 92 10.01 11.79 -14.38
C PHE A 92 11.15 11.08 -15.13
N MET A 93 11.11 11.12 -16.46
CA MET A 93 12.20 10.67 -17.35
C MET A 93 13.20 11.82 -17.53
N PHE A 94 14.34 11.77 -16.87
CA PHE A 94 15.41 12.75 -17.02
C PHE A 94 16.11 12.63 -18.38
N THR A 95 16.24 11.40 -18.84
CA THR A 95 16.76 11.04 -20.18
C THR A 95 16.01 9.81 -20.66
N SER A 96 16.25 9.36 -21.89
CA SER A 96 15.68 8.10 -22.40
C SER A 96 16.08 6.85 -21.58
N LYS A 97 17.08 6.96 -20.71
CA LYS A 97 17.59 5.85 -19.89
C LYS A 97 17.50 6.07 -18.39
N ILE A 98 17.24 7.28 -17.93
CA ILE A 98 17.23 7.58 -16.49
C ILE A 98 15.85 8.09 -16.09
N ARG A 99 15.23 7.39 -15.14
CA ARG A 99 13.95 7.75 -14.55
C ARG A 99 14.08 7.94 -13.05
N GLY A 100 13.44 8.96 -12.51
CA GLY A 100 13.19 9.14 -11.09
C GLY A 100 11.72 8.94 -10.77
N ALA A 101 11.41 8.47 -9.57
CA ALA A 101 10.07 8.40 -9.05
C ALA A 101 10.04 8.80 -7.57
N LEU A 102 8.92 9.37 -7.16
CA LEU A 102 8.61 9.71 -5.77
C LEU A 102 7.25 9.13 -5.41
N ARG A 103 7.16 8.52 -4.23
CA ARG A 103 5.92 8.09 -3.59
C ARG A 103 5.81 8.73 -2.22
N VAL A 104 4.65 9.21 -1.89
CA VAL A 104 4.30 9.67 -0.54
C VAL A 104 3.02 8.97 -0.12
N GLU A 105 2.97 8.50 1.13
CA GLU A 105 1.82 7.79 1.66
C GLU A 105 1.49 8.26 3.07
N ASN A 106 0.21 8.27 3.38
CA ASN A 106 -0.31 8.36 4.73
C ASN A 106 -1.31 7.23 4.97
N PHE A 107 -1.06 6.43 6.00
CA PHE A 107 -1.88 5.31 6.40
C PHE A 107 -2.34 5.53 7.84
N ASP A 108 -3.64 5.36 8.10
CA ASP A 108 -4.27 5.52 9.42
C ASP A 108 -4.79 4.15 9.89
N ASP A 109 -4.08 3.55 10.85
CA ASP A 109 -4.49 2.33 11.53
C ASP A 109 -5.33 2.69 12.77
N LYS A 110 -6.56 3.13 12.50
CA LYS A 110 -7.46 3.72 13.49
C LYS A 110 -7.65 2.85 14.72
N ASP A 111 -7.84 1.57 14.50
CA ASP A 111 -8.19 0.61 15.54
C ASP A 111 -7.04 -0.34 15.91
N GLY A 112 -5.82 -0.09 15.38
CA GLY A 112 -4.61 -0.85 15.71
C GLY A 112 -4.56 -2.24 15.05
N PHE A 113 -5.24 -2.41 13.94
CA PHE A 113 -5.33 -3.70 13.26
C PHE A 113 -4.00 -4.19 12.68
N HIS A 114 -3.19 -3.29 12.12
CA HIS A 114 -1.89 -3.61 11.54
C HIS A 114 -0.74 -3.52 12.53
N PHE A 115 -0.73 -2.49 13.37
CA PHE A 115 0.39 -2.20 14.26
C PHE A 115 0.14 -2.61 15.72
N GLY A 116 -1.05 -3.14 16.04
CA GLY A 116 -1.42 -3.54 17.40
C GLY A 116 -1.63 -2.37 18.35
N THR A 117 -1.50 -1.12 17.89
CA THR A 117 -1.65 0.09 18.68
C THR A 117 -2.66 1.02 18.02
N PRO A 118 -3.87 1.20 18.59
CA PRO A 118 -4.88 2.08 18.03
C PRO A 118 -4.40 3.51 17.81
N GLY A 119 -4.90 4.15 16.75
CA GLY A 119 -4.57 5.52 16.39
C GLY A 119 -3.15 5.70 15.83
N THR A 120 -2.48 4.62 15.43
CA THR A 120 -1.18 4.72 14.76
C THR A 120 -1.35 5.25 13.35
N LYS A 121 -0.82 6.43 13.11
CA LYS A 121 -0.67 6.99 11.76
C LYS A 121 0.74 6.71 11.27
N TYR A 122 0.81 6.30 10.03
CA TYR A 122 2.02 5.93 9.35
C TYR A 122 2.21 6.84 8.13
N ARG A 123 3.41 7.33 7.94
CA ARG A 123 3.81 8.15 6.78
C ARG A 123 5.01 7.51 6.13
N GLU A 124 4.98 7.49 4.81
CA GLU A 124 6.06 6.98 4.00
C GLU A 124 6.46 8.01 2.95
N VAL A 125 7.77 8.11 2.71
CA VAL A 125 8.33 8.80 1.55
C VAL A 125 9.35 7.86 0.94
N THR A 126 9.17 7.56 -0.35
CA THR A 126 10.06 6.68 -1.13
C THR A 126 10.53 7.41 -2.37
N ALA A 127 11.84 7.45 -2.56
CA ALA A 127 12.48 7.94 -3.78
C ALA A 127 13.14 6.78 -4.51
N THR A 128 12.90 6.66 -5.80
CA THR A 128 13.44 5.60 -6.66
C THR A 128 14.18 6.23 -7.83
N GLY A 129 15.43 5.81 -8.05
CA GLY A 129 16.19 6.06 -9.27
C GLY A 129 16.24 4.78 -10.10
N ALA A 130 15.98 4.88 -11.40
CA ALA A 130 15.99 3.75 -12.31
C ALA A 130 16.90 4.02 -13.52
N TYR A 131 17.68 3.02 -13.90
CA TYR A 131 18.49 3.02 -15.12
C TYR A 131 17.99 1.93 -16.07
N LEU A 132 17.50 2.34 -17.23
CA LEU A 132 17.03 1.48 -18.31
C LEU A 132 18.25 1.09 -19.16
N ALA A 133 18.94 0.03 -18.77
CA ALA A 133 20.18 -0.40 -19.43
C ALA A 133 19.91 -0.97 -20.82
N ALA A 134 18.76 -1.62 -21.01
CA ALA A 134 18.27 -2.15 -22.29
C ALA A 134 16.74 -2.15 -22.27
N ASP A 135 16.09 -2.40 -23.40
CA ASP A 135 14.63 -2.51 -23.49
C ASP A 135 14.07 -3.62 -22.61
N SER A 136 14.89 -4.64 -22.35
CA SER A 136 14.55 -5.80 -21.52
C SER A 136 15.09 -5.73 -20.10
N PHE A 137 15.93 -4.75 -19.73
CA PHE A 137 16.55 -4.71 -18.40
C PHE A 137 16.57 -3.31 -17.76
N GLU A 138 16.06 -3.24 -16.54
CA GLU A 138 16.04 -2.04 -15.71
C GLU A 138 16.68 -2.33 -14.34
N ALA A 139 17.64 -1.52 -13.94
CA ALA A 139 18.23 -1.51 -12.59
C ALA A 139 17.63 -0.35 -11.78
N ARG A 140 17.26 -0.61 -10.53
CA ARG A 140 16.69 0.40 -9.62
C ARG A 140 17.46 0.46 -8.31
N VAL A 141 17.53 1.66 -7.76
CA VAL A 141 17.86 1.93 -6.36
C VAL A 141 16.69 2.67 -5.74
N GLU A 142 16.30 2.26 -4.55
CA GLU A 142 15.20 2.84 -3.80
C GLU A 142 15.67 3.21 -2.40
N ALA A 143 15.32 4.41 -1.95
CA ALA A 143 15.46 4.86 -0.57
C ALA A 143 14.08 5.18 -0.02
N ARG A 144 13.72 4.55 1.10
CA ARG A 144 12.43 4.66 1.75
C ARG A 144 12.60 5.09 3.20
N ARG A 145 11.81 6.05 3.62
CA ARG A 145 11.68 6.47 5.01
C ARG A 145 10.23 6.31 5.47
N ASP A 146 10.10 5.53 6.54
CA ASP A 146 8.85 5.28 7.24
C ASP A 146 8.82 6.02 8.57
N GLN A 147 7.65 6.54 8.95
CA GLN A 147 7.48 7.29 10.19
C GLN A 147 6.09 7.01 10.80
N GLY A 148 6.06 6.50 12.02
CA GLY A 148 4.84 6.24 12.79
C GLY A 148 4.63 7.27 13.90
N THR A 149 3.38 7.57 14.24
CA THR A 149 3.05 8.34 15.46
C THR A 149 3.43 7.59 16.72
N ASN A 150 3.34 6.27 16.68
CA ASN A 150 3.75 5.36 17.74
C ASN A 150 5.03 4.60 17.35
N ALA A 151 5.75 4.06 18.33
CA ALA A 151 6.94 3.24 18.12
C ALA A 151 6.51 1.82 17.72
N VAL A 152 6.45 1.55 16.42
CA VAL A 152 5.95 0.30 15.83
C VAL A 152 7.00 -0.44 15.01
N PHE A 153 8.11 0.21 14.65
CA PHE A 153 9.17 -0.38 13.84
C PHE A 153 10.20 -1.07 14.74
N ARG A 154 10.39 -2.37 14.55
CA ARG A 154 11.41 -3.14 15.28
C ARG A 154 12.79 -2.86 14.74
N GLN A 155 13.69 -2.40 15.59
CA GLN A 155 15.11 -2.21 15.32
C GLN A 155 15.87 -3.54 15.43
N TYR A 156 17.11 -3.56 14.91
CA TYR A 156 17.99 -4.73 14.97
C TYR A 156 18.26 -5.22 16.42
N ASN A 157 18.35 -4.30 17.37
CA ASN A 157 18.52 -4.60 18.80
C ASN A 157 17.22 -5.01 19.52
N GLY A 158 16.12 -5.19 18.79
CA GLY A 158 14.80 -5.55 19.32
C GLY A 158 13.98 -4.39 19.86
N ALA A 159 14.54 -3.20 20.02
CA ALA A 159 13.81 -2.01 20.47
C ALA A 159 12.81 -1.55 19.41
N LEU A 160 11.73 -0.89 19.86
CA LEU A 160 10.76 -0.26 18.97
C LEU A 160 11.16 1.20 18.68
N SER A 161 10.97 1.62 17.43
CA SER A 161 11.24 2.98 16.96
C SER A 161 10.01 3.56 16.26
N LYS A 162 9.94 4.89 16.23
CA LYS A 162 8.94 5.62 15.44
C LYS A 162 9.33 5.78 13.97
N SER A 163 10.55 5.42 13.59
CA SER A 163 11.02 5.57 12.22
C SER A 163 11.85 4.38 11.77
N LEU A 164 11.81 4.12 10.46
CA LEU A 164 12.62 3.13 9.77
C LEU A 164 13.13 3.75 8.47
N MET A 165 14.36 3.44 8.10
CA MET A 165 14.91 3.77 6.78
C MET A 165 15.38 2.49 6.10
N THR A 166 15.03 2.34 4.83
CA THR A 166 15.37 1.18 4.01
C THR A 166 16.01 1.64 2.71
N ILE A 167 17.04 0.92 2.27
CA ILE A 167 17.61 1.06 0.93
C ILE A 167 17.48 -0.29 0.25
N ALA A 168 16.98 -0.31 -0.97
CA ALA A 168 16.81 -1.52 -1.78
C ALA A 168 17.44 -1.36 -3.15
N LEU A 169 17.96 -2.47 -3.67
CA LEU A 169 18.44 -2.61 -5.04
C LEU A 169 17.58 -3.65 -5.74
N GLN A 170 17.17 -3.37 -6.97
CA GLN A 170 16.31 -4.25 -7.76
C GLN A 170 16.77 -4.29 -9.21
N GLY A 171 16.79 -5.49 -9.79
CA GLY A 171 16.92 -5.72 -11.22
C GLY A 171 15.61 -6.26 -11.77
N LEU A 172 15.11 -5.68 -12.85
CA LEU A 172 13.91 -6.11 -13.56
C LEU A 172 14.28 -6.56 -14.95
N TYR A 173 13.92 -7.78 -15.31
CA TYR A 173 14.11 -8.32 -16.65
C TYR A 173 12.74 -8.64 -17.27
N LYS A 174 12.55 -8.21 -18.52
CA LYS A 174 11.36 -8.49 -19.34
C LYS A 174 11.75 -9.48 -20.43
N PHE A 175 11.05 -10.57 -20.55
CA PHE A 175 11.22 -11.62 -21.54
C PHE A 175 9.96 -11.77 -22.40
#